data_51c3f8a8dd738e48ff8acbcd4dba632e
#
_entry.id   51c3f8a8dd738e48ff8acbcd4dba632e
#
_cell.length_a   1.000
_cell.length_b   1.000
_cell.length_c   1.000
_cell.angle_alpha   90.00
_cell.angle_beta   90.00
_cell.angle_gamma   90.00
#
_symmetry.space_group_name_H-M   'P 1'
#
loop_
_entity.id
_entity.type
_entity.pdbx_description
1 polymer ?
#
loop_
_entity_poly.entity_id
_entity_poly.type
_entity_poly.pdbx_seq_one_letter_code
_entity_poly.pdbx_strand_id
1 'polypeptide(L)'
;MIQQESRLKVADNTGAKEILCIRVLGGSGRRYAGIGDVIVGSVKDALPGGAVKKGEVVKAVVVRTAKERRRQDGSYIRFDDNAVVLINDAGEPRATRIFGPVGRELRDKRFMRIISLAPEVL
;
A
#
# COMPACT_ATOMS: atom_id res chain seq x y z
N MET A 1 7.00 9.67 -4.25
CA MET A 1 6.77 8.34 -4.83
C MET A 1 7.57 7.29 -4.06
N ILE A 2 7.13 6.07 -4.14
CA ILE A 2 7.73 4.97 -3.36
C ILE A 2 8.82 4.32 -4.19
N GLN A 3 9.97 4.08 -3.60
CA GLN A 3 11.09 3.41 -4.25
C GLN A 3 11.71 2.40 -3.29
N GLN A 4 12.69 1.66 -3.79
CA GLN A 4 13.44 0.72 -2.96
C GLN A 4 14.01 1.45 -1.73
N GLU A 5 13.91 0.83 -0.57
CA GLU A 5 14.31 1.35 0.74
C GLU A 5 13.40 2.43 1.33
N SER A 6 12.29 2.77 0.68
CA SER A 6 11.29 3.63 1.29
C SER A 6 10.62 2.91 2.45
N ARG A 7 10.38 3.65 3.54
CA ARG A 7 9.61 3.13 4.68
C ARG A 7 8.17 3.59 4.56
N LEU A 8 7.23 2.68 4.81
CA LEU A 8 5.81 2.90 4.57
C LEU A 8 5.02 2.46 5.78
N LYS A 9 4.01 3.25 6.08
CA LYS A 9 3.03 2.91 7.11
C LYS A 9 2.08 1.84 6.56
N VAL A 10 1.68 0.91 7.42
CA VAL A 10 0.68 -0.09 7.07
C VAL A 10 -0.69 0.39 7.56
N ALA A 11 -1.63 0.49 6.63
CA ALA A 11 -2.96 1.07 6.88
C ALA A 11 -4.04 0.02 7.09
N ASP A 12 -3.69 -1.13 7.66
CA ASP A 12 -4.66 -2.19 7.91
C ASP A 12 -4.47 -2.81 9.29
N ASN A 13 -5.36 -3.76 9.64
CA ASN A 13 -5.35 -4.38 10.96
C ASN A 13 -4.66 -5.76 10.99
N THR A 14 -3.70 -6.00 10.09
CA THR A 14 -2.92 -7.24 10.11
C THR A 14 -1.96 -7.32 11.29
N GLY A 15 -1.67 -6.20 11.93
CA GLY A 15 -0.71 -6.11 13.02
C GLY A 15 0.63 -5.52 12.59
N ALA A 16 0.96 -5.51 11.32
CA ALA A 16 2.14 -4.82 10.82
C ALA A 16 1.93 -3.30 10.93
N LYS A 17 2.96 -2.58 11.35
CA LYS A 17 2.90 -1.12 11.48
C LYS A 17 3.70 -0.41 10.42
N GLU A 18 4.87 -0.95 10.06
CA GLU A 18 5.78 -0.34 9.12
C GLU A 18 6.45 -1.42 8.28
N ILE A 19 6.59 -1.14 7.00
CA ILE A 19 7.37 -2.00 6.10
C ILE A 19 8.43 -1.18 5.38
N LEU A 20 9.51 -1.87 4.97
CA LEU A 20 10.56 -1.31 4.13
C LEU A 20 10.39 -1.87 2.73
N CYS A 21 10.27 -0.99 1.72
CA CYS A 21 10.14 -1.42 0.34
C CYS A 21 11.44 -2.06 -0.13
N ILE A 22 11.39 -3.33 -0.51
CA ILE A 22 12.53 -4.05 -1.05
C ILE A 22 12.55 -3.92 -2.58
N ARG A 23 11.39 -4.01 -3.22
CA ARG A 23 11.28 -4.04 -4.66
C ARG A 23 9.92 -3.52 -5.13
N VAL A 24 9.93 -2.82 -6.26
CA VAL A 24 8.70 -2.41 -6.94
C VAL A 24 8.40 -3.40 -8.05
N LEU A 25 7.21 -4.01 -8.03
CA LEU A 25 6.79 -4.96 -9.05
C LEU A 25 6.16 -4.23 -10.25
N GLY A 26 6.08 -4.91 -11.37
CA GLY A 26 5.39 -4.38 -12.55
C GLY A 26 6.28 -4.13 -13.74
N GLY A 27 7.42 -4.78 -13.81
CA GLY A 27 8.27 -4.71 -14.98
C GLY A 27 9.75 -4.60 -14.66
N SER A 28 10.57 -4.96 -15.61
CA SER A 28 12.02 -4.88 -15.47
C SER A 28 12.47 -3.41 -15.36
N GLY A 29 13.30 -3.13 -14.39
CA GLY A 29 13.85 -1.79 -14.20
C GLY A 29 12.90 -0.75 -13.62
N ARG A 30 11.75 -1.17 -13.13
CA ARG A 30 10.80 -0.24 -12.53
C ARG A 30 11.35 0.31 -11.22
N ARG A 31 11.41 1.65 -11.11
CA ARG A 31 12.01 2.35 -9.98
C ARG A 31 11.02 2.80 -8.92
N TYR A 32 9.86 3.28 -9.35
CA TYR A 32 8.94 4.00 -8.47
C TYR A 32 7.57 3.37 -8.49
N ALA A 33 6.92 3.34 -7.34
CA ALA A 33 5.55 2.92 -7.18
C ALA A 33 4.67 4.12 -6.83
N GLY A 34 3.49 4.16 -7.41
CA GLY A 34 2.44 5.11 -7.05
C GLY A 34 1.24 4.36 -6.49
N ILE A 35 0.14 5.08 -6.27
CA ILE A 35 -1.11 4.49 -5.76
C ILE A 35 -1.60 3.41 -6.73
N GLY A 36 -1.87 2.22 -6.18
CA GLY A 36 -2.32 1.07 -6.96
C GLY A 36 -1.20 0.15 -7.44
N ASP A 37 0.04 0.50 -7.22
CA ASP A 37 1.17 -0.36 -7.57
C ASP A 37 1.49 -1.32 -6.44
N VAL A 38 1.97 -2.51 -6.81
CA VAL A 38 2.32 -3.57 -5.85
C VAL A 38 3.82 -3.52 -5.59
N ILE A 39 4.17 -3.62 -4.32
CA ILE A 39 5.57 -3.70 -3.88
C ILE A 39 5.79 -4.95 -3.04
N VAL A 40 7.04 -5.35 -2.93
CA VAL A 40 7.49 -6.36 -1.96
C VAL A 40 8.20 -5.61 -0.84
N GLY A 41 7.84 -5.91 0.38
CA GLY A 41 8.43 -5.24 1.55
C GLY A 41 8.75 -6.20 2.67
N SER A 42 9.64 -5.75 3.55
CA SER A 42 9.98 -6.44 4.78
C SER A 42 9.32 -5.73 5.96
N VAL A 43 8.65 -6.47 6.82
CA VAL A 43 7.99 -5.91 8.01
C VAL A 43 9.06 -5.49 9.00
N LYS A 44 9.10 -4.20 9.32
CA LYS A 44 10.08 -3.63 10.25
C LYS A 44 9.53 -3.40 11.64
N ASP A 45 8.22 -3.25 11.76
CA ASP A 45 7.55 -3.09 13.05
C ASP A 45 6.18 -3.76 12.98
N ALA A 46 5.85 -4.56 13.99
CA ALA A 46 4.61 -5.29 14.06
C ALA A 46 4.17 -5.48 15.51
N LEU A 47 2.85 -5.56 15.73
CA LEU A 47 2.28 -5.85 17.03
C LEU A 47 2.53 -7.32 17.40
N PRO A 48 2.88 -7.60 18.66
CA PRO A 48 2.99 -8.99 19.13
C PRO A 48 1.65 -9.72 18.97
N GLY A 49 1.71 -10.95 18.48
CA GLY A 49 0.51 -11.76 18.31
C GLY A 49 -0.35 -11.42 17.11
N GLY A 50 0.07 -10.50 16.25
CA GLY A 50 -0.62 -10.18 15.01
C GLY A 50 -0.46 -11.26 13.95
N ALA A 51 -1.22 -11.13 12.86
CA ALA A 51 -1.17 -12.07 11.74
C ALA A 51 0.15 -12.03 10.99
N VAL A 52 0.90 -10.93 11.14
CA VAL A 52 2.17 -10.70 10.45
C VAL A 52 3.25 -10.45 11.49
N LYS A 53 4.41 -11.06 11.30
CA LYS A 53 5.54 -10.95 12.23
C LYS A 53 6.63 -10.04 11.69
N LYS A 54 7.38 -9.43 12.59
CA LYS A 54 8.55 -8.62 12.25
C LYS A 54 9.56 -9.47 11.47
N GLY A 55 10.09 -8.91 10.39
CA GLY A 55 11.04 -9.60 9.52
C GLY A 55 10.42 -10.38 8.38
N GLU A 56 9.11 -10.54 8.37
CA GLU A 56 8.42 -11.26 7.29
C GLU A 56 8.47 -10.45 5.99
N VAL A 57 8.63 -11.15 4.88
CA VAL A 57 8.58 -10.53 3.54
C VAL A 57 7.16 -10.67 3.00
N VAL A 58 6.56 -9.56 2.63
CA VAL A 58 5.16 -9.50 2.23
C VAL A 58 4.98 -8.71 0.95
N LYS A 59 3.87 -8.97 0.25
CA LYS A 59 3.40 -8.13 -0.84
C LYS A 59 2.40 -7.12 -0.31
N ALA A 60 2.46 -5.91 -0.85
CA ALA A 60 1.56 -4.84 -0.45
C ALA A 60 1.23 -3.95 -1.64
N VAL A 61 0.08 -3.31 -1.59
CA VAL A 61 -0.33 -2.33 -2.59
C VAL A 61 -0.30 -0.94 -1.96
N VAL A 62 0.23 0.03 -2.68
CA VAL A 62 0.31 1.42 -2.22
C VAL A 62 -1.09 2.03 -2.31
N VAL A 63 -1.60 2.54 -1.20
CA VAL A 63 -2.94 3.15 -1.13
C VAL A 63 -2.89 4.66 -0.95
N ARG A 64 -1.80 5.20 -0.42
CA ARG A 64 -1.59 6.63 -0.23
C ARG A 64 -0.15 7.00 -0.51
N THR A 65 0.06 8.18 -1.09
CA THR A 65 1.40 8.75 -1.24
C THR A 65 1.41 10.20 -0.75
N ALA A 66 2.49 10.59 -0.10
CA ALA A 66 2.69 11.97 0.36
C ALA A 66 3.05 12.89 -0.81
N LYS A 67 3.69 12.35 -1.84
CA LYS A 67 3.96 13.12 -3.05
C LYS A 67 2.69 13.23 -3.88
N GLU A 68 2.42 14.45 -4.38
CA GLU A 68 1.26 14.69 -5.22
C GLU A 68 1.31 13.88 -6.52
N ARG A 69 0.14 13.42 -6.95
CA ARG A 69 -0.05 12.70 -8.20
C ARG A 69 -1.05 13.43 -9.07
N ARG A 70 -0.68 13.65 -10.32
CA ARG A 70 -1.59 14.22 -11.31
C ARG A 70 -2.53 13.13 -11.82
N ARG A 71 -3.83 13.44 -11.81
CA ARG A 71 -4.87 12.56 -12.34
C ARG A 71 -5.15 12.89 -13.79
N GLN A 72 -5.83 11.99 -14.49
CA GLN A 72 -6.17 12.16 -15.91
C GLN A 72 -7.04 13.38 -16.16
N ASP A 73 -7.88 13.77 -15.19
CA ASP A 73 -8.75 14.95 -15.31
C ASP A 73 -8.03 16.28 -15.02
N GLY A 74 -6.73 16.23 -14.77
CA GLY A 74 -5.93 17.42 -14.49
C GLY A 74 -5.85 17.79 -13.02
N SER A 75 -6.62 17.15 -12.14
CA SER A 75 -6.54 17.41 -10.70
C SER A 75 -5.33 16.70 -10.09
N TYR A 76 -4.97 17.11 -8.87
CA TYR A 76 -3.89 16.50 -8.11
C TYR A 76 -4.43 15.90 -6.83
N ILE A 77 -3.84 14.79 -6.40
CA ILE A 77 -4.14 14.18 -5.10
C ILE A 77 -2.84 14.03 -4.32
N ARG A 78 -2.91 14.34 -3.03
CA ARG A 78 -1.81 14.19 -2.09
C ARG A 78 -2.36 13.80 -0.74
N PHE A 79 -1.67 12.88 -0.08
CA PHE A 79 -2.00 12.46 1.28
C PHE A 79 -0.91 12.91 2.25
N ASP A 80 -1.16 12.77 3.55
CA ASP A 80 -0.21 13.19 4.57
C ASP A 80 0.94 12.19 4.76
N ASP A 81 0.75 10.95 4.32
CA ASP A 81 1.72 9.88 4.52
C ASP A 81 1.80 8.95 3.31
N ASN A 82 2.79 8.07 3.34
CA ASN A 82 2.90 6.95 2.40
C ASN A 82 2.39 5.71 3.12
N ALA A 83 1.36 5.08 2.58
CA ALA A 83 0.74 3.93 3.23
C ALA A 83 0.44 2.80 2.26
N VAL A 84 0.50 1.59 2.77
CA VAL A 84 0.23 0.38 2.01
C VAL A 84 -0.78 -0.49 2.75
N VAL A 85 -1.39 -1.41 2.01
CA VAL A 85 -2.23 -2.48 2.54
C VAL A 85 -1.62 -3.80 2.12
N LEU A 86 -1.46 -4.72 3.06
CA LEU A 86 -0.88 -6.04 2.77
C LEU A 86 -1.87 -6.87 1.96
N ILE A 87 -1.36 -7.54 0.94
CA ILE A 87 -2.15 -8.40 0.06
C ILE A 87 -1.57 -9.80 -0.02
N ASN A 88 -2.40 -10.76 -0.41
CA ASN A 88 -1.95 -12.11 -0.71
C ASN A 88 -1.55 -12.24 -2.19
N ASP A 89 -1.15 -13.44 -2.61
CA ASP A 89 -0.72 -13.67 -3.99
C ASP A 89 -1.84 -13.48 -5.01
N ALA A 90 -3.10 -13.58 -4.58
CA ALA A 90 -4.26 -13.33 -5.44
C ALA A 90 -4.61 -11.84 -5.56
N GLY A 91 -3.90 -10.97 -4.85
CA GLY A 91 -4.16 -9.54 -4.89
C GLY A 91 -5.26 -9.08 -3.94
N GLU A 92 -5.72 -9.95 -3.05
CA GLU A 92 -6.75 -9.59 -2.08
C GLU A 92 -6.14 -9.12 -0.76
N PRO A 93 -6.79 -8.19 -0.03
CA PRO A 93 -6.27 -7.74 1.26
C PRO A 93 -6.24 -8.88 2.27
N ARG A 94 -5.18 -8.94 3.05
CA ARG A 94 -5.02 -9.92 4.13
C ARG A 94 -5.81 -9.53 5.38
N ALA A 95 -6.15 -8.26 5.50
CA ALA A 95 -6.84 -7.69 6.65
C ALA A 95 -8.34 -7.61 6.42
N THR A 96 -9.08 -7.39 7.50
CA THR A 96 -10.53 -7.19 7.46
C THR A 96 -10.91 -5.72 7.54
N ARG A 97 -9.97 -4.84 7.95
CA ARG A 97 -10.22 -3.39 8.07
C ARG A 97 -9.07 -2.61 7.49
N ILE A 98 -9.40 -1.47 6.91
CA ILE A 98 -8.43 -0.51 6.40
C ILE A 98 -8.63 0.81 7.13
N PHE A 99 -7.54 1.46 7.51
CA PHE A 99 -7.55 2.71 8.26
C PHE A 99 -7.22 3.89 7.35
N GLY A 100 -8.04 4.93 7.44
CA GLY A 100 -7.83 6.16 6.70
C GLY A 100 -8.24 6.07 5.23
N PRO A 101 -8.10 7.19 4.49
CA PRO A 101 -8.51 7.24 3.10
C PRO A 101 -7.58 6.47 2.18
N VAL A 102 -8.10 6.06 1.03
CA VAL A 102 -7.32 5.45 -0.05
C VAL A 102 -7.59 6.20 -1.35
N GLY A 103 -6.65 6.13 -2.29
CA GLY A 103 -6.83 6.74 -3.60
C GLY A 103 -7.78 5.94 -4.47
N ARG A 104 -8.64 6.63 -5.22
CA ARG A 104 -9.59 5.96 -6.13
C ARG A 104 -8.92 5.26 -7.31
N GLU A 105 -7.63 5.50 -7.53
CA GLU A 105 -6.85 4.80 -8.55
C GLU A 105 -6.81 3.28 -8.34
N LEU A 106 -7.06 2.82 -7.12
CA LEU A 106 -7.16 1.39 -6.83
C LEU A 106 -8.27 0.71 -7.61
N ARG A 107 -9.34 1.42 -7.93
CA ARG A 107 -10.44 0.89 -8.74
C ARG A 107 -9.96 0.55 -10.16
N ASP A 108 -9.15 1.41 -10.75
CA ASP A 108 -8.61 1.20 -12.09
C ASP A 108 -7.61 0.04 -12.12
N LYS A 109 -6.98 -0.25 -11.01
CA LYS A 109 -6.04 -1.36 -10.84
C LYS A 109 -6.70 -2.65 -10.33
N ARG A 110 -8.02 -2.67 -10.25
CA ARG A 110 -8.85 -3.82 -9.85
C ARG A 110 -8.72 -4.27 -8.39
N PHE A 111 -8.39 -3.37 -7.50
CA PHE A 111 -8.35 -3.65 -6.06
C PHE A 111 -9.70 -3.30 -5.41
N MET A 112 -10.76 -3.92 -5.89
CA MET A 112 -12.12 -3.57 -5.47
C MET A 112 -12.40 -3.94 -4.00
N ARG A 113 -11.79 -5.00 -3.49
CA ARG A 113 -12.00 -5.36 -2.08
C ARG A 113 -11.37 -4.35 -1.13
N ILE A 114 -10.24 -3.78 -1.51
CA ILE A 114 -9.62 -2.70 -0.74
C ILE A 114 -10.53 -1.48 -0.75
N ILE A 115 -11.08 -1.13 -1.90
CA ILE A 115 -12.03 -0.01 -2.04
C ILE A 115 -13.25 -0.23 -1.12
N SER A 116 -13.80 -1.44 -1.10
CA SER A 116 -15.00 -1.74 -0.28
C SER A 116 -14.72 -1.73 1.22
N LEU A 117 -13.50 -2.03 1.64
CA LEU A 117 -13.10 -2.01 3.05
C LEU A 117 -12.65 -0.64 3.53
N ALA A 118 -12.30 0.26 2.63
CA ALA A 118 -11.78 1.57 3.00
C ALA A 118 -12.90 2.48 3.53
N PRO A 119 -12.63 3.24 4.61
CA PRO A 119 -13.62 4.17 5.15
C PRO A 119 -13.89 5.37 4.24
N GLU A 120 -12.93 5.73 3.40
CA GLU A 120 -13.05 6.87 2.50
C GLU A 120 -12.21 6.63 1.26
N VAL A 121 -12.75 6.96 0.09
CA VAL A 121 -12.05 6.83 -1.20
C VAL A 121 -11.97 8.21 -1.84
N LEU A 122 -10.77 8.69 -2.00
CA LEU A 122 -10.47 10.01 -2.55
C LEU A 122 -9.77 9.86 -3.91
#